data_359dd15a2509d5fceeb26806bca21d87
#
_entry.id   359dd15a2509d5fceeb26806bca21d87
#
_cell.length_a   1.000
_cell.length_b   1.000
_cell.length_c   1.000
_cell.angle_alpha   90.00
_cell.angle_beta   90.00
_cell.angle_gamma   90.00
#
_symmetry.space_group_name_H-M   'P 1'
#
loop_
_entity.id
_entity.type
_entity.pdbx_description
1 polymer ?
#
loop_
_entity_poly.entity_id
_entity_poly.type
_entity_poly.pdbx_seq_one_letter_code
_entity_poly.pdbx_strand_id
1 'polypeptide(L)'
;CRGEDWTLGQKVFVVGVGSIGRAIARRLKQAGFEGSGVGRSARNRDPDFDQVYAVENLVQLLETPDYVVLIPPLTDQTRGLFGEAEFSAMKSTARFINLGRGELVDEDALIAALTSGAIAGAGLDVFLNEPLPKNSPFWDLENCIVSPHMSGDYHGVKEQVAEVFLDNFERDRTG
;
A
#
# COMPACT_ATOMS: atom_id res chain seq x y z
N CYS A 1 -2.24 -29.65 -7.31
CA CYS A 1 -1.63 -28.43 -6.75
C CYS A 1 -0.47 -28.87 -5.90
N ARG A 2 0.76 -28.57 -6.29
CA ARG A 2 1.94 -28.72 -5.45
C ARG A 2 1.86 -27.61 -4.43
N GLY A 3 1.92 -27.96 -3.13
CA GLY A 3 2.01 -27.00 -2.04
C GLY A 3 3.40 -26.39 -1.98
N GLU A 4 3.71 -25.55 -2.94
CA GLU A 4 4.83 -24.64 -2.84
C GLU A 4 4.32 -23.45 -2.04
N ASP A 5 5.03 -23.12 -0.95
CA ASP A 5 4.78 -21.93 -0.16
C ASP A 5 5.14 -20.70 -1.00
N TRP A 6 4.19 -20.20 -1.77
CA TRP A 6 4.35 -19.09 -2.74
C TRP A 6 4.81 -17.78 -2.10
N THR A 7 4.79 -17.71 -0.77
CA THR A 7 5.14 -16.50 0.01
C THR A 7 6.54 -16.56 0.61
N LEU A 8 7.13 -17.75 0.72
CA LEU A 8 8.46 -17.92 1.34
C LEU A 8 9.55 -17.20 0.54
N GLY A 9 10.26 -16.29 1.22
CA GLY A 9 11.36 -15.53 0.64
C GLY A 9 10.94 -14.38 -0.28
N GLN A 10 9.63 -14.13 -0.46
CA GLN A 10 9.18 -12.95 -1.20
C GLN A 10 9.25 -11.71 -0.31
N LYS A 11 9.73 -10.62 -0.90
CA LYS A 11 9.98 -9.34 -0.22
C LYS A 11 8.81 -8.39 -0.42
N VAL A 12 8.32 -7.85 0.69
CA VAL A 12 7.27 -6.83 0.68
C VAL A 12 7.77 -5.54 1.29
N PHE A 13 7.61 -4.44 0.55
CA PHE A 13 7.84 -3.10 1.08
C PHE A 13 6.50 -2.44 1.39
N VAL A 14 6.33 -2.01 2.64
CA VAL A 14 5.17 -1.25 3.09
C VAL A 14 5.58 0.21 3.20
N VAL A 15 5.15 1.02 2.25
CA VAL A 15 5.37 2.47 2.24
C VAL A 15 4.29 3.13 3.10
N GLY A 16 4.69 3.55 4.31
CA GLY A 16 3.80 4.03 5.35
C GLY A 16 3.80 3.12 6.58
N VAL A 17 4.63 3.46 7.58
CA VAL A 17 4.87 2.68 8.81
C VAL A 17 3.99 3.11 9.98
N GLY A 18 2.77 3.58 9.69
CA GLY A 18 1.73 3.90 10.66
C GLY A 18 1.03 2.66 11.23
N SER A 19 -0.08 2.86 11.94
CA SER A 19 -0.85 1.77 12.58
C SER A 19 -1.30 0.70 11.58
N ILE A 20 -1.85 1.11 10.43
CA ILE A 20 -2.31 0.20 9.38
C ILE A 20 -1.12 -0.53 8.74
N GLY A 21 -0.06 0.18 8.34
CA GLY A 21 1.13 -0.44 7.76
C GLY A 21 1.78 -1.48 8.68
N ARG A 22 1.81 -1.21 9.98
CA ARG A 22 2.27 -2.17 11.00
C ARG A 22 1.36 -3.41 11.10
N ALA A 23 0.05 -3.22 11.03
CA ALA A 23 -0.89 -4.33 11.04
C ALA A 23 -0.71 -5.22 9.80
N ILE A 24 -0.49 -4.60 8.63
CA ILE A 24 -0.15 -5.31 7.38
C ILE A 24 1.16 -6.08 7.55
N ALA A 25 2.23 -5.43 8.01
CA ALA A 25 3.54 -6.07 8.20
C ALA A 25 3.48 -7.30 9.10
N ARG A 26 2.76 -7.23 10.23
CA ARG A 26 2.56 -8.39 11.12
C ARG A 26 1.88 -9.56 10.43
N ARG A 27 0.85 -9.28 9.59
CA ARG A 27 0.14 -10.33 8.84
C ARG A 27 1.00 -10.94 7.74
N LEU A 28 1.75 -10.12 7.03
CA LEU A 28 2.68 -10.59 6.01
C LEU A 28 3.78 -11.48 6.61
N LYS A 29 4.33 -11.10 7.75
CA LYS A 29 5.33 -11.90 8.47
C LYS A 29 4.77 -13.26 8.92
N GLN A 30 3.52 -13.31 9.41
CA GLN A 30 2.82 -14.55 9.73
C GLN A 30 2.60 -15.45 8.51
N ALA A 31 2.48 -14.86 7.32
CA ALA A 31 2.34 -15.56 6.05
C ALA A 31 3.68 -15.93 5.39
N GLY A 32 4.84 -15.66 6.04
CA GLY A 32 6.16 -16.06 5.55
C GLY A 32 6.84 -15.07 4.61
N PHE A 33 6.34 -13.84 4.48
CA PHE A 33 7.01 -12.78 3.72
C PHE A 33 8.13 -12.12 4.52
N GLU A 34 9.16 -11.63 3.81
CA GLU A 34 10.15 -10.70 4.34
C GLU A 34 9.60 -9.26 4.23
N GLY A 35 9.28 -8.64 5.37
CA GLY A 35 8.58 -7.36 5.42
C GLY A 35 9.45 -6.19 5.85
N SER A 36 9.73 -5.24 4.94
CA SER A 36 10.39 -3.98 5.26
C SER A 36 9.44 -2.79 5.16
N GLY A 37 9.70 -1.76 5.97
CA GLY A 37 8.94 -0.53 5.96
C GLY A 37 9.68 0.60 5.26
N VAL A 38 8.93 1.55 4.70
CA VAL A 38 9.44 2.84 4.23
C VAL A 38 8.70 3.96 4.95
N GLY A 39 9.43 4.84 5.63
CA GLY A 39 8.88 5.93 6.41
C GLY A 39 9.70 7.20 6.29
N ARG A 40 9.34 8.25 7.04
CA ARG A 40 10.07 9.53 7.03
C ARG A 40 11.52 9.43 7.49
N SER A 41 11.85 8.43 8.31
CA SER A 41 13.21 8.22 8.81
C SER A 41 13.50 6.73 8.96
N ALA A 42 14.74 6.36 8.68
CA ALA A 42 15.22 4.99 8.82
C ALA A 42 15.31 4.56 10.30
N ARG A 43 15.09 3.26 10.56
CA ARG A 43 15.22 2.64 11.88
C ARG A 43 15.74 1.21 11.72
N ASN A 44 16.77 0.87 12.47
CA ASN A 44 17.40 -0.46 12.39
C ASN A 44 16.73 -1.51 13.29
N ARG A 45 15.82 -1.09 14.17
CA ARG A 45 15.05 -1.97 15.06
C ARG A 45 13.61 -1.49 15.07
N ASP A 46 12.74 -2.35 14.58
CA ASP A 46 11.29 -2.12 14.60
C ASP A 46 10.62 -3.46 14.96
N PRO A 47 9.59 -3.48 15.83
CA PRO A 47 8.95 -4.72 16.25
C PRO A 47 8.20 -5.43 15.12
N ASP A 48 7.75 -4.69 14.12
CA ASP A 48 6.86 -5.17 13.07
C ASP A 48 7.56 -5.35 11.71
N PHE A 49 8.67 -4.64 11.48
CA PHE A 49 9.43 -4.66 10.23
C PHE A 49 10.84 -5.20 10.45
N ASP A 50 11.36 -5.94 9.49
CA ASP A 50 12.74 -6.41 9.51
C ASP A 50 13.72 -5.22 9.42
N GLN A 51 13.36 -4.21 8.62
CA GLN A 51 14.06 -2.95 8.46
C GLN A 51 13.07 -1.83 8.12
N VAL A 52 13.30 -0.60 8.59
CA VAL A 52 12.60 0.59 8.12
C VAL A 52 13.60 1.52 7.43
N TYR A 53 13.32 1.85 6.19
CA TYR A 53 14.12 2.74 5.35
C TYR A 53 13.53 4.14 5.32
N ALA A 54 14.35 5.13 4.99
CA ALA A 54 13.91 6.49 4.75
C ALA A 54 13.36 6.66 3.33
N VAL A 55 12.29 7.43 3.19
CA VAL A 55 11.57 7.63 1.92
C VAL A 55 12.41 8.35 0.86
N GLU A 56 13.42 9.12 1.27
CA GLU A 56 14.35 9.80 0.37
C GLU A 56 15.13 8.84 -0.55
N ASN A 57 15.22 7.57 -0.16
CA ASN A 57 15.88 6.53 -0.95
C ASN A 57 14.88 5.64 -1.69
N LEU A 58 13.61 6.07 -1.84
CA LEU A 58 12.53 5.20 -2.32
C LEU A 58 12.87 4.53 -3.65
N VAL A 59 13.32 5.28 -4.66
CA VAL A 59 13.62 4.75 -6.00
C VAL A 59 14.63 3.60 -5.94
N GLN A 60 15.74 3.75 -5.20
CA GLN A 60 16.76 2.70 -5.07
C GLN A 60 16.23 1.47 -4.32
N LEU A 61 15.31 1.68 -3.39
CA LEU A 61 14.70 0.60 -2.60
C LEU A 61 13.75 -0.27 -3.43
N LEU A 62 13.14 0.29 -4.49
CA LEU A 62 12.14 -0.39 -5.31
C LEU A 62 12.71 -1.47 -6.25
N GLU A 63 14.02 -1.56 -6.42
CA GLU A 63 14.69 -2.60 -7.23
C GLU A 63 14.56 -4.01 -6.64
N THR A 64 14.23 -4.14 -5.36
CA THR A 64 14.33 -5.42 -4.65
C THR A 64 13.00 -6.09 -4.30
N PRO A 65 11.89 -5.38 -3.95
CA PRO A 65 10.66 -6.01 -3.51
C PRO A 65 9.90 -6.72 -4.63
N ASP A 66 9.17 -7.77 -4.23
CA ASP A 66 8.22 -8.47 -5.08
C ASP A 66 6.83 -7.84 -4.99
N TYR A 67 6.53 -7.20 -3.85
CA TYR A 67 5.31 -6.44 -3.61
C TYR A 67 5.63 -5.08 -2.96
N VAL A 68 4.93 -4.06 -3.41
CA VAL A 68 4.96 -2.71 -2.81
C VAL A 68 3.55 -2.35 -2.37
N VAL A 69 3.37 -2.12 -1.07
CA VAL A 69 2.08 -1.72 -0.48
C VAL A 69 2.15 -0.25 -0.08
N LEU A 70 1.33 0.58 -0.68
CA LEU A 70 1.27 2.01 -0.45
C LEU A 70 0.14 2.36 0.52
N ILE A 71 0.49 2.88 1.70
CA ILE A 71 -0.45 3.21 2.79
C ILE A 71 0.01 4.41 3.64
N PRO A 72 0.77 5.39 3.13
CA PRO A 72 1.05 6.60 3.88
C PRO A 72 -0.18 7.52 3.93
N PRO A 73 -0.27 8.45 4.89
CA PRO A 73 -1.27 9.50 4.83
C PRO A 73 -1.01 10.42 3.62
N LEU A 74 -2.07 10.96 3.04
CA LEU A 74 -1.96 11.98 2.00
C LEU A 74 -1.55 13.32 2.64
N THR A 75 -0.46 13.87 2.17
CA THR A 75 0.10 15.18 2.55
C THR A 75 0.72 15.81 1.30
N ASP A 76 1.11 17.09 1.36
CA ASP A 76 1.83 17.74 0.26
C ASP A 76 3.14 17.01 -0.10
N GLN A 77 3.78 16.33 0.86
CA GLN A 77 5.01 15.57 0.66
C GLN A 77 4.78 14.17 0.07
N THR A 78 3.58 13.62 0.19
CA THR A 78 3.25 12.27 -0.29
C THR A 78 2.35 12.28 -1.52
N ARG A 79 1.83 13.43 -1.92
CA ARG A 79 1.08 13.61 -3.15
C ARG A 79 1.98 13.28 -4.35
N GLY A 80 1.52 12.39 -5.23
CA GLY A 80 2.31 11.94 -6.38
C GLY A 80 3.61 11.23 -6.01
N LEU A 81 3.64 10.55 -4.85
CA LEU A 81 4.82 9.84 -4.36
C LEU A 81 5.25 8.71 -5.30
N PHE A 82 4.33 8.13 -6.05
CA PHE A 82 4.61 7.14 -7.07
C PHE A 82 4.27 7.69 -8.44
N GLY A 83 5.31 7.86 -9.26
CA GLY A 83 5.23 8.27 -10.65
C GLY A 83 6.08 7.36 -11.54
N GLU A 84 6.44 7.86 -12.73
CA GLU A 84 7.20 7.11 -13.74
C GLU A 84 8.52 6.57 -13.19
N ALA A 85 9.26 7.36 -12.40
CA ALA A 85 10.56 6.97 -11.86
C ALA A 85 10.42 5.78 -10.89
N GLU A 86 9.43 5.81 -10.00
CA GLU A 86 9.18 4.76 -9.03
C GLU A 86 8.72 3.47 -9.71
N PHE A 87 7.78 3.54 -10.66
CA PHE A 87 7.35 2.36 -11.40
C PHE A 87 8.46 1.76 -12.27
N SER A 88 9.28 2.61 -12.89
CA SER A 88 10.43 2.15 -13.70
C SER A 88 11.53 1.49 -12.87
N ALA A 89 11.65 1.83 -11.59
CA ALA A 89 12.62 1.23 -10.67
C ALA A 89 12.15 -0.13 -10.10
N MET A 90 10.86 -0.46 -10.20
CA MET A 90 10.34 -1.73 -9.73
C MET A 90 10.77 -2.89 -10.64
N LYS A 91 10.81 -4.12 -10.08
CA LYS A 91 10.98 -5.33 -10.90
C LYS A 91 9.80 -5.49 -11.85
N SER A 92 10.05 -5.99 -13.06
CA SER A 92 8.97 -6.36 -14.00
C SER A 92 8.07 -7.48 -13.48
N THR A 93 8.50 -8.22 -12.46
CA THR A 93 7.71 -9.23 -11.76
C THR A 93 6.99 -8.69 -10.53
N ALA A 94 7.28 -7.46 -10.11
CA ALA A 94 6.70 -6.87 -8.91
C ALA A 94 5.23 -6.49 -9.08
N ARG A 95 4.52 -6.45 -7.97
CA ARG A 95 3.12 -6.02 -7.88
C ARG A 95 2.99 -4.81 -6.96
N PHE A 96 2.21 -3.86 -7.41
CA PHE A 96 1.93 -2.61 -6.70
C PHE A 96 0.53 -2.66 -6.07
N ILE A 97 0.39 -2.29 -4.79
CA ILE A 97 -0.90 -2.27 -4.09
C ILE A 97 -1.09 -0.89 -3.47
N ASN A 98 -2.17 -0.19 -3.86
CA ASN A 98 -2.52 1.09 -3.25
C ASN A 98 -3.77 0.94 -2.37
N LEU A 99 -3.58 1.10 -1.05
CA LEU A 99 -4.62 1.09 -0.02
C LEU A 99 -4.72 2.45 0.70
N GLY A 100 -3.95 3.44 0.24
CA GLY A 100 -3.87 4.76 0.84
C GLY A 100 -4.89 5.74 0.28
N ARG A 101 -4.49 6.51 -0.73
CA ARG A 101 -5.33 7.46 -1.47
C ARG A 101 -4.90 7.49 -2.94
N GLY A 102 -5.82 7.81 -3.84
CA GLY A 102 -5.53 7.90 -5.28
C GLY A 102 -4.45 8.93 -5.59
N GLU A 103 -4.48 10.08 -4.91
CA GLU A 103 -3.55 11.18 -5.12
C GLU A 103 -2.10 10.88 -4.70
N LEU A 104 -1.83 9.75 -4.09
CA LEU A 104 -0.46 9.29 -3.82
C LEU A 104 0.26 8.83 -5.09
N VAL A 105 -0.48 8.60 -6.17
CA VAL A 105 -0.03 7.98 -7.41
C VAL A 105 -0.34 8.88 -8.61
N ASP A 106 0.58 8.96 -9.53
CA ASP A 106 0.31 9.40 -10.89
C ASP A 106 -0.36 8.23 -11.64
N GLU A 107 -1.68 8.33 -11.85
CA GLU A 107 -2.46 7.26 -12.50
C GLU A 107 -2.05 7.03 -13.95
N ASP A 108 -1.64 8.06 -14.69
CA ASP A 108 -1.18 7.93 -16.07
C ASP A 108 0.13 7.14 -16.13
N ALA A 109 1.06 7.40 -15.21
CA ALA A 109 2.30 6.64 -15.08
C ALA A 109 2.03 5.17 -14.69
N LEU A 110 1.08 4.92 -13.78
CA LEU A 110 0.70 3.57 -13.41
C LEU A 110 0.07 2.79 -14.57
N ILE A 111 -0.85 3.42 -15.32
CA ILE A 111 -1.47 2.83 -16.51
C ILE A 111 -0.39 2.48 -17.55
N ALA A 112 0.55 3.38 -17.79
CA ALA A 112 1.67 3.15 -18.70
C ALA A 112 2.54 1.97 -18.25
N ALA A 113 2.87 1.88 -16.95
CA ALA A 113 3.66 0.80 -16.37
C ALA A 113 2.96 -0.57 -16.48
N LEU A 114 1.64 -0.62 -16.25
CA LEU A 114 0.83 -1.83 -16.38
C LEU A 114 0.69 -2.26 -17.84
N THR A 115 0.45 -1.31 -18.75
CA THR A 115 0.26 -1.58 -20.18
C THR A 115 1.54 -2.06 -20.85
N SER A 116 2.69 -1.48 -20.47
CA SER A 116 4.00 -1.86 -21.01
C SER A 116 4.57 -3.15 -20.38
N GLY A 117 4.01 -3.60 -19.26
CA GLY A 117 4.56 -4.71 -18.47
C GLY A 117 5.82 -4.32 -17.69
N ALA A 118 6.03 -3.03 -17.42
CA ALA A 118 7.11 -2.56 -16.54
C ALA A 118 6.96 -3.11 -15.12
N ILE A 119 5.72 -3.35 -14.69
CA ILE A 119 5.37 -4.11 -13.48
C ILE A 119 4.38 -5.22 -13.82
N ALA A 120 4.37 -6.30 -13.04
CA ALA A 120 3.52 -7.47 -13.32
C ALA A 120 2.02 -7.20 -13.10
N GLY A 121 1.66 -6.28 -12.21
CA GLY A 121 0.27 -5.99 -11.93
C GLY A 121 0.08 -5.02 -10.78
N ALA A 122 -1.18 -4.62 -10.56
CA ALA A 122 -1.57 -3.79 -9.45
C ALA A 122 -2.86 -4.24 -8.77
N GLY A 123 -3.01 -3.91 -7.47
CA GLY A 123 -4.25 -3.97 -6.71
C GLY A 123 -4.60 -2.58 -6.18
N LEU A 124 -5.72 -2.04 -6.61
CA LEU A 124 -6.09 -0.66 -6.32
C LEU A 124 -7.44 -0.60 -5.61
N ASP A 125 -7.46 -0.04 -4.42
CA ASP A 125 -8.69 0.19 -3.66
C ASP A 125 -9.13 1.66 -3.69
N VAL A 126 -8.26 2.56 -4.18
CA VAL A 126 -8.44 4.01 -4.18
C VAL A 126 -7.99 4.62 -5.51
N PHE A 127 -8.66 5.72 -5.91
CA PHE A 127 -8.47 6.39 -7.20
C PHE A 127 -8.53 7.91 -7.04
N LEU A 128 -8.00 8.65 -8.03
CA LEU A 128 -8.10 10.11 -8.09
C LEU A 128 -9.56 10.58 -8.13
N ASN A 129 -10.38 9.85 -8.88
CA ASN A 129 -11.81 10.14 -9.00
C ASN A 129 -12.61 8.95 -8.49
N GLU A 130 -13.36 9.13 -7.41
CA GLU A 130 -14.22 8.12 -6.81
C GLU A 130 -15.69 8.57 -6.79
N PRO A 131 -16.64 7.71 -7.21
CA PRO A 131 -16.46 6.35 -7.73
C PRO A 131 -15.67 6.33 -9.05
N LEU A 132 -14.85 5.28 -9.28
CA LEU A 132 -14.04 5.16 -10.50
C LEU A 132 -14.93 5.30 -11.75
N PRO A 133 -14.61 6.25 -12.66
CA PRO A 133 -15.41 6.49 -13.86
C PRO A 133 -15.57 5.23 -14.73
N LYS A 134 -16.75 5.06 -15.35
CA LYS A 134 -17.03 3.89 -16.19
C LYS A 134 -16.10 3.74 -17.40
N ASN A 135 -15.52 4.84 -17.86
CA ASN A 135 -14.57 4.88 -18.98
C ASN A 135 -13.11 4.88 -18.51
N SER A 136 -12.83 4.56 -17.24
CA SER A 136 -11.47 4.48 -16.74
C SER A 136 -10.72 3.32 -17.40
N PRO A 137 -9.47 3.53 -17.87
CA PRO A 137 -8.64 2.47 -18.45
C PRO A 137 -8.37 1.32 -17.48
N PHE A 138 -8.42 1.54 -16.17
CA PHE A 138 -8.20 0.49 -15.17
C PHE A 138 -9.16 -0.69 -15.28
N TRP A 139 -10.38 -0.49 -15.84
CA TRP A 139 -11.35 -1.57 -16.03
C TRP A 139 -10.93 -2.59 -17.09
N ASP A 140 -10.10 -2.16 -18.06
CA ASP A 140 -9.68 -2.96 -19.22
C ASP A 140 -8.30 -3.62 -19.02
N LEU A 141 -7.60 -3.32 -17.90
CA LEU A 141 -6.28 -3.89 -17.61
C LEU A 141 -6.41 -5.27 -16.93
N GLU A 142 -6.07 -6.35 -17.64
CA GLU A 142 -6.14 -7.72 -17.12
C GLU A 142 -5.22 -7.96 -15.91
N ASN A 143 -4.16 -7.17 -15.75
CA ASN A 143 -3.20 -7.23 -14.66
C ASN A 143 -3.50 -6.20 -13.54
N CYS A 144 -4.71 -5.65 -13.49
CA CYS A 144 -5.15 -4.72 -12.45
C CYS A 144 -6.39 -5.26 -11.72
N ILE A 145 -6.32 -5.36 -10.40
CA ILE A 145 -7.46 -5.64 -9.54
C ILE A 145 -7.99 -4.32 -8.99
N VAL A 146 -9.28 -4.06 -9.23
CA VAL A 146 -9.96 -2.85 -8.78
C VAL A 146 -10.95 -3.21 -7.68
N SER A 147 -10.93 -2.47 -6.55
CA SER A 147 -11.95 -2.55 -5.52
C SER A 147 -12.48 -1.14 -5.17
N PRO A 148 -13.73 -1.02 -4.67
CA PRO A 148 -14.42 0.27 -4.56
C PRO A 148 -14.19 0.96 -3.20
N HIS A 149 -12.94 1.19 -2.81
CA HIS A 149 -12.51 1.85 -1.56
C HIS A 149 -13.13 1.17 -0.32
N MET A 150 -12.98 -0.15 -0.25
CA MET A 150 -13.61 -0.98 0.79
C MET A 150 -12.62 -1.81 1.61
N SER A 151 -11.31 -1.61 1.43
CA SER A 151 -10.29 -2.41 2.16
C SER A 151 -10.34 -2.22 3.67
N GLY A 152 -10.95 -1.14 4.16
CA GLY A 152 -11.21 -0.88 5.56
C GLY A 152 -12.57 -1.37 6.07
N ASP A 153 -13.45 -1.86 5.20
CA ASP A 153 -14.78 -2.30 5.59
C ASP A 153 -14.77 -3.73 6.14
N TYR A 154 -15.41 -3.92 7.27
CA TYR A 154 -15.64 -5.22 7.87
C TYR A 154 -16.95 -5.24 8.66
N HIS A 155 -17.45 -6.45 8.93
CA HIS A 155 -18.66 -6.60 9.73
C HIS A 155 -18.42 -6.08 11.17
N GLY A 156 -19.22 -5.10 11.62
CA GLY A 156 -19.06 -4.46 12.93
C GLY A 156 -18.24 -3.15 12.92
N VAL A 157 -17.79 -2.65 11.77
CA VAL A 157 -17.03 -1.39 11.70
C VAL A 157 -17.80 -0.20 12.28
N LYS A 158 -19.12 -0.14 12.06
CA LYS A 158 -19.96 0.97 12.54
C LYS A 158 -20.09 0.98 14.06
N GLU A 159 -20.24 -0.18 14.67
CA GLU A 159 -20.29 -0.37 16.10
C GLU A 159 -18.97 0.04 16.75
N GLN A 160 -17.85 -0.39 16.19
CA GLN A 160 -16.53 -0.02 16.69
C GLN A 160 -16.24 1.48 16.56
N VAL A 161 -16.65 2.11 15.46
CA VAL A 161 -16.51 3.57 15.30
C VAL A 161 -17.35 4.31 16.35
N ALA A 162 -18.57 3.83 16.62
CA ALA A 162 -19.42 4.42 17.66
C ALA A 162 -18.81 4.29 19.07
N GLU A 163 -18.23 3.12 19.40
CA GLU A 163 -17.53 2.92 20.69
C GLU A 163 -16.35 3.88 20.84
N VAL A 164 -15.47 3.98 19.81
CA VAL A 164 -14.34 4.92 19.84
C VAL A 164 -14.78 6.37 19.97
N PHE A 165 -15.88 6.75 19.31
CA PHE A 165 -16.46 8.08 19.44
C PHE A 165 -16.94 8.35 20.87
N LEU A 166 -17.68 7.41 21.46
CA LEU A 166 -18.19 7.55 22.83
C LEU A 166 -17.05 7.64 23.85
N ASP A 167 -16.04 6.79 23.75
CA ASP A 167 -14.84 6.84 24.60
C ASP A 167 -14.13 8.20 24.53
N ASN A 168 -13.95 8.75 23.32
CA ASN A 168 -13.32 10.06 23.16
C ASN A 168 -14.20 11.19 23.71
N PHE A 169 -15.51 11.12 23.50
CA PHE A 169 -16.44 12.09 24.02
C PHE A 169 -16.47 12.11 25.57
N GLU A 170 -16.44 10.91 26.20
CA GLU A 170 -16.37 10.80 27.65
C GLU A 170 -15.07 11.37 28.22
N ARG A 171 -13.94 11.10 27.57
CA ARG A 171 -12.63 11.65 27.95
C ARG A 171 -12.61 13.18 27.86
N ASP A 172 -13.13 13.75 26.78
CA ASP A 172 -13.23 15.21 26.61
C ASP A 172 -14.12 15.85 27.68
N ARG A 173 -15.20 15.17 28.08
CA ARG A 173 -16.13 15.67 29.12
C ARG A 173 -15.59 15.59 30.53
N THR A 174 -14.66 14.69 30.81
CA THR A 174 -14.11 14.45 32.15
C THR A 174 -12.78 15.18 32.42
N GLY A 175 -12.17 15.84 31.42
CA GLY A 175 -10.96 16.71 31.52
C GLY A 175 -9.71 15.88 31.45
#